data_82a3923b0e90098a6e1f4d2d1a1a4e58
#
_entry.id   82a3923b0e90098a6e1f4d2d1a1a4e58
#
_cell.length_a   1.000
_cell.length_b   1.000
_cell.length_c   1.000
_cell.angle_alpha   90.00
_cell.angle_beta   90.00
_cell.angle_gamma   90.00
#
_symmetry.space_group_name_H-M   'P 1'
#
loop_
_entity.id
_entity.type
_entity.pdbx_description
1 polymer ?
#
loop_
_entity_poly.entity_id
_entity_poly.type
_entity_poly.pdbx_seq_one_letter_code
_entity_poly.pdbx_strand_id
1 'polypeptide(L)'
;MKRITLASLLVMPFICIAQYTYKNLDVNFLETDKAVKEYTYENLRLYPVYAKEGFKTEFKSLGKYMTLQEALAKNKVKITEKSNSGTVNTLLVENVSADTIIIITGDVIKGGKQDRIIDKDVLLKPKSGKKDLSVYCVESGRWSARSDAAIAKNFEPTAFTQYENKGSMSLRKVVEKEKDQRKVWSKVDELNTANKTTTGTKTYTAITSSADYNKKLENYIRFFKNKFVNDSTVIGVVIVSGDKVLGCDMFANHQLFSQQFESLLHSYATEAFLKGKPVNIAAKTVKDYMNRLLVDEKTQQVTVKEKGNAFTDNNKKLRVSVFD
;
A
#
# COMPACT_ATOMS: atom_id res chain seq x y z
N MET A 1 42.89 -35.99 40.05
CA MET A 1 41.49 -35.58 39.77
C MET A 1 41.47 -34.68 38.50
N LYS A 2 41.12 -35.23 37.35
CA LYS A 2 41.02 -34.45 36.09
C LYS A 2 39.63 -33.82 36.02
N ARG A 3 39.54 -32.50 35.98
CA ARG A 3 38.28 -31.77 35.77
C ARG A 3 37.96 -31.77 34.26
N ILE A 4 36.89 -32.44 33.90
CA ILE A 4 36.31 -32.39 32.53
C ILE A 4 35.43 -31.15 32.49
N THR A 5 35.85 -30.14 31.74
CA THR A 5 35.04 -28.96 31.45
C THR A 5 34.11 -29.30 30.29
N LEU A 6 32.84 -29.45 30.59
CA LEU A 6 31.81 -29.66 29.58
C LEU A 6 31.50 -28.31 28.87
N ALA A 7 31.99 -28.14 27.65
CA ALA A 7 31.67 -26.99 26.83
C ALA A 7 30.23 -27.18 26.27
N SER A 8 29.29 -26.44 26.84
CA SER A 8 27.92 -26.37 26.34
C SER A 8 27.92 -25.61 25.01
N LEU A 9 27.73 -26.34 23.91
CA LEU A 9 27.53 -25.75 22.59
C LEU A 9 26.15 -25.11 22.55
N LEU A 10 26.06 -23.78 22.64
CA LEU A 10 24.83 -23.02 22.51
C LEU A 10 24.43 -23.06 21.03
N VAL A 11 23.60 -24.01 20.66
CA VAL A 11 22.92 -24.01 19.33
C VAL A 11 21.90 -22.87 19.33
N MET A 12 22.29 -21.69 18.84
CA MET A 12 21.33 -20.65 18.53
C MET A 12 20.41 -21.19 17.43
N PRO A 13 19.07 -21.20 17.62
CA PRO A 13 18.17 -21.53 16.55
C PRO A 13 18.34 -20.48 15.46
N PHE A 14 18.78 -20.89 14.29
CA PHE A 14 18.67 -20.08 13.08
C PHE A 14 17.18 -19.85 12.85
N ILE A 15 16.66 -18.69 13.24
CA ILE A 15 15.32 -18.26 12.86
C ILE A 15 15.42 -17.99 11.35
N CYS A 16 14.99 -18.96 10.56
CA CYS A 16 14.88 -18.82 9.13
C CYS A 16 13.70 -17.87 8.85
N ILE A 17 13.99 -16.57 8.74
CA ILE A 17 12.99 -15.58 8.31
C ILE A 17 12.80 -15.79 6.81
N ALA A 18 11.56 -16.02 6.34
CA ALA A 18 11.29 -16.13 4.92
C ALA A 18 11.74 -14.87 4.22
N GLN A 19 12.75 -15.03 3.40
CA GLN A 19 13.36 -13.95 2.66
C GLN A 19 12.61 -13.73 1.35
N TYR A 20 12.31 -12.49 1.04
CA TYR A 20 11.81 -12.07 -0.25
C TYR A 20 12.95 -12.10 -1.28
N THR A 21 13.36 -13.29 -1.67
CA THR A 21 14.46 -13.53 -2.62
C THR A 21 14.04 -14.53 -3.69
N TYR A 22 14.77 -14.62 -4.80
CA TYR A 22 14.53 -15.61 -5.86
C TYR A 22 14.59 -17.07 -5.38
N LYS A 23 15.19 -17.34 -4.23
CA LYS A 23 15.10 -18.66 -3.61
C LYS A 23 13.65 -19.03 -3.30
N ASN A 24 12.86 -18.07 -2.84
CA ASN A 24 11.51 -18.25 -2.32
C ASN A 24 10.41 -17.68 -3.23
N LEU A 25 10.77 -16.78 -4.13
CA LEU A 25 9.86 -16.07 -5.04
C LEU A 25 10.24 -16.29 -6.49
N ASP A 26 9.28 -16.09 -7.37
CA ASP A 26 9.48 -16.05 -8.82
C ASP A 26 8.75 -14.83 -9.42
N VAL A 27 9.21 -14.37 -10.58
CA VAL A 27 8.60 -13.25 -11.30
C VAL A 27 8.31 -13.69 -12.72
N ASN A 28 7.06 -13.54 -13.14
CA ASN A 28 6.74 -13.75 -14.55
C ASN A 28 7.15 -12.52 -15.37
N PHE A 29 8.25 -12.63 -16.11
CA PHE A 29 8.77 -11.55 -16.94
C PHE A 29 8.05 -11.40 -18.29
N LEU A 30 6.93 -12.12 -18.51
CA LEU A 30 6.07 -11.99 -19.69
C LEU A 30 6.84 -12.18 -21.00
N GLU A 31 7.53 -13.32 -21.14
CA GLU A 31 8.44 -13.60 -22.25
C GLU A 31 7.75 -13.79 -23.59
N THR A 32 6.41 -13.94 -23.62
CA THR A 32 5.64 -14.12 -24.86
C THR A 32 4.71 -12.96 -25.13
N ASP A 33 4.43 -12.67 -26.40
CA ASP A 33 3.48 -11.63 -26.82
C ASP A 33 2.08 -11.86 -26.22
N LYS A 34 1.68 -13.10 -26.05
CA LYS A 34 0.40 -13.47 -25.42
C LYS A 34 0.40 -13.03 -23.97
N ALA A 35 1.44 -13.37 -23.21
CA ALA A 35 1.57 -12.95 -21.82
C ALA A 35 1.65 -11.43 -21.67
N VAL A 36 2.41 -10.76 -22.54
CA VAL A 36 2.47 -9.30 -22.59
C VAL A 36 1.08 -8.68 -22.77
N LYS A 37 0.29 -9.14 -23.72
CA LYS A 37 -1.08 -8.66 -23.97
C LYS A 37 -2.01 -8.96 -22.81
N GLU A 38 -1.89 -10.12 -22.18
CA GLU A 38 -2.72 -10.54 -21.05
C GLU A 38 -2.55 -9.64 -19.84
N TYR A 39 -1.34 -9.13 -19.59
CA TYR A 39 -1.01 -8.30 -18.41
C TYR A 39 -0.78 -6.82 -18.73
N THR A 40 -1.19 -6.35 -19.92
CA THR A 40 -1.09 -4.95 -20.34
C THR A 40 -2.47 -4.39 -20.70
N TYR A 41 -2.80 -3.23 -20.12
CA TYR A 41 -3.95 -2.43 -20.52
C TYR A 41 -3.52 -0.97 -20.68
N GLU A 42 -3.66 -0.41 -21.88
CA GLU A 42 -3.23 0.96 -22.20
C GLU A 42 -1.82 1.27 -21.66
N ASN A 43 -1.73 2.19 -20.70
CA ASN A 43 -0.49 2.70 -20.14
C ASN A 43 0.03 1.88 -18.94
N LEU A 44 -0.61 0.77 -18.58
CA LEU A 44 -0.26 -0.03 -17.41
C LEU A 44 0.07 -1.47 -17.80
N ARG A 45 1.22 -1.96 -17.32
CA ARG A 45 1.55 -3.40 -17.34
C ARG A 45 1.92 -3.84 -15.92
N LEU A 46 1.39 -4.99 -15.54
CA LEU A 46 1.66 -5.62 -14.25
C LEU A 46 2.37 -6.95 -14.46
N TYR A 47 3.49 -7.16 -13.76
CA TYR A 47 4.25 -8.42 -13.76
C TYR A 47 3.97 -9.13 -12.44
N PRO A 48 3.33 -10.31 -12.43
CA PRO A 48 3.04 -11.01 -11.20
C PRO A 48 4.29 -11.56 -10.52
N VAL A 49 4.30 -11.51 -9.18
CA VAL A 49 5.30 -12.11 -8.32
C VAL A 49 4.66 -13.28 -7.59
N TYR A 50 5.26 -14.46 -7.72
CA TYR A 50 4.77 -15.73 -7.21
C TYR A 50 5.54 -16.20 -5.99
N ALA A 51 4.83 -16.76 -5.01
CA ALA A 51 5.41 -17.45 -3.87
C ALA A 51 5.67 -18.92 -4.19
N LYS A 52 6.88 -19.39 -3.96
CA LYS A 52 7.24 -20.81 -3.99
C LYS A 52 6.77 -21.51 -2.69
N GLU A 53 6.74 -22.84 -2.69
CA GLU A 53 6.18 -23.63 -1.57
C GLU A 53 6.84 -23.33 -0.21
N GLY A 54 8.15 -23.13 -0.16
CA GLY A 54 8.86 -22.76 1.07
C GLY A 54 8.34 -21.45 1.69
N PHE A 55 8.13 -20.43 0.84
CA PHE A 55 7.57 -19.15 1.26
C PHE A 55 6.13 -19.30 1.77
N LYS A 56 5.28 -20.00 1.02
CA LYS A 56 3.87 -20.25 1.43
C LYS A 56 3.80 -20.98 2.76
N THR A 57 4.63 -21.98 2.98
CA THR A 57 4.70 -22.75 4.22
C THR A 57 5.06 -21.89 5.41
N GLU A 58 6.04 -21.01 5.28
CA GLU A 58 6.49 -20.14 6.38
C GLU A 58 5.42 -19.13 6.78
N PHE A 59 4.65 -18.61 5.81
CA PHE A 59 3.58 -17.64 6.08
C PHE A 59 2.19 -18.27 6.25
N LYS A 60 2.08 -19.60 6.23
CA LYS A 60 0.81 -20.32 6.40
C LYS A 60 0.10 -19.99 7.72
N SER A 61 0.87 -19.75 8.77
CA SER A 61 0.35 -19.42 10.12
C SER A 61 0.04 -17.94 10.33
N LEU A 62 0.18 -17.09 9.31
CA LEU A 62 -0.27 -15.71 9.42
C LEU A 62 -1.78 -15.67 9.65
N GLY A 63 -2.19 -14.90 10.66
CA GLY A 63 -3.60 -14.66 10.95
C GLY A 63 -4.32 -13.97 9.81
N LYS A 64 -5.64 -13.96 9.91
CA LYS A 64 -6.48 -13.15 9.04
C LYS A 64 -6.45 -11.70 9.52
N TYR A 65 -6.27 -10.78 8.59
CA TYR A 65 -6.32 -9.35 8.85
C TYR A 65 -7.54 -8.74 8.17
N MET A 66 -8.19 -7.81 8.87
CA MET A 66 -9.21 -6.96 8.28
C MET A 66 -8.54 -5.71 7.72
N THR A 67 -8.87 -5.30 6.50
CA THR A 67 -8.34 -4.06 5.91
C THR A 67 -8.95 -2.82 6.58
N LEU A 68 -8.31 -1.66 6.45
CA LEU A 68 -8.88 -0.39 6.91
C LEU A 68 -10.22 -0.10 6.25
N GLN A 69 -10.34 -0.33 4.94
CA GLN A 69 -11.59 -0.16 4.19
C GLN A 69 -12.72 -0.99 4.78
N GLU A 70 -12.47 -2.27 5.01
CA GLU A 70 -13.45 -3.19 5.59
C GLU A 70 -13.80 -2.81 7.04
N ALA A 71 -12.81 -2.40 7.83
CA ALA A 71 -13.00 -2.02 9.22
C ALA A 71 -13.85 -0.74 9.37
N LEU A 72 -13.63 0.27 8.50
CA LEU A 72 -14.46 1.47 8.45
C LEU A 72 -15.89 1.14 8.01
N ALA A 73 -16.07 0.36 6.94
CA ALA A 73 -17.39 -0.03 6.43
C ALA A 73 -18.22 -0.81 7.48
N LYS A 74 -17.56 -1.58 8.35
CA LYS A 74 -18.19 -2.36 9.42
C LYS A 74 -18.20 -1.68 10.80
N ASN A 75 -17.78 -0.41 10.89
CA ASN A 75 -17.67 0.34 12.15
C ASN A 75 -16.81 -0.38 13.21
N LYS A 76 -15.76 -1.11 12.79
CA LYS A 76 -14.85 -1.87 13.65
C LYS A 76 -13.60 -1.09 14.04
N VAL A 77 -13.37 0.07 13.45
CA VAL A 77 -12.31 1.01 13.78
C VAL A 77 -12.91 2.39 13.97
N LYS A 78 -12.42 3.12 14.97
CA LYS A 78 -12.71 4.54 15.20
C LYS A 78 -11.46 5.34 14.91
N ILE A 79 -11.58 6.37 14.07
CA ILE A 79 -10.49 7.30 13.77
C ILE A 79 -11.03 8.71 14.01
N THR A 80 -10.31 9.49 14.82
CA THR A 80 -10.72 10.84 15.19
C THR A 80 -9.53 11.80 15.23
N GLU A 81 -9.81 13.10 15.19
CA GLU A 81 -8.78 14.10 15.52
C GLU A 81 -8.30 13.89 16.96
N LYS A 82 -7.04 14.20 17.24
CA LYS A 82 -6.40 14.00 18.55
C LYS A 82 -6.94 14.98 19.61
N SER A 83 -7.43 16.14 19.18
CA SER A 83 -8.01 17.19 20.04
C SER A 83 -8.96 18.05 19.21
N ASN A 84 -9.73 18.91 19.90
CA ASN A 84 -10.62 19.87 19.23
C ASN A 84 -9.87 20.87 18.35
N SER A 85 -8.61 21.23 18.69
CA SER A 85 -7.74 22.03 17.82
C SER A 85 -7.22 21.23 16.63
N GLY A 86 -7.17 19.91 16.73
CA GLY A 86 -6.57 19.00 15.75
C GLY A 86 -5.05 19.01 15.81
N THR A 87 -4.44 18.06 15.14
CA THR A 87 -3.00 18.03 14.84
C THR A 87 -2.81 17.65 13.38
N VAL A 88 -1.82 18.26 12.72
CA VAL A 88 -1.63 18.09 11.27
C VAL A 88 -1.28 16.65 10.91
N ASN A 89 -0.37 16.03 11.70
CA ASN A 89 0.27 14.77 11.31
C ASN A 89 -0.11 13.58 12.18
N THR A 90 -1.09 13.71 13.08
CA THR A 90 -1.46 12.65 14.01
C THR A 90 -2.96 12.62 14.26
N LEU A 91 -3.55 11.45 14.11
CA LEU A 91 -4.93 11.14 14.50
C LEU A 91 -4.91 10.14 15.65
N LEU A 92 -6.05 9.94 16.30
CA LEU A 92 -6.29 8.82 17.20
C LEU A 92 -7.00 7.71 16.44
N VAL A 93 -6.52 6.48 16.61
CA VAL A 93 -7.16 5.28 16.05
C VAL A 93 -7.40 4.27 17.15
N GLU A 94 -8.56 3.61 17.12
CA GLU A 94 -8.97 2.59 18.08
C GLU A 94 -9.63 1.42 17.35
N ASN A 95 -9.10 0.20 17.56
CA ASN A 95 -9.77 -1.02 17.11
C ASN A 95 -10.77 -1.46 18.18
N VAL A 96 -12.06 -1.34 17.87
CA VAL A 96 -13.16 -1.72 18.80
C VAL A 96 -13.66 -3.15 18.59
N SER A 97 -13.05 -3.90 17.65
CA SER A 97 -13.43 -5.24 17.26
C SER A 97 -12.58 -6.33 17.89
N ALA A 98 -12.98 -7.59 17.68
CA ALA A 98 -12.19 -8.79 18.02
C ALA A 98 -11.21 -9.22 16.93
N ASP A 99 -11.18 -8.53 15.79
CA ASP A 99 -10.30 -8.85 14.66
C ASP A 99 -9.01 -8.02 14.74
N THR A 100 -7.92 -8.52 14.15
CA THR A 100 -6.73 -7.69 13.90
C THR A 100 -6.94 -6.89 12.63
N ILE A 101 -6.76 -5.55 12.71
CA ILE A 101 -6.90 -4.65 11.56
C ILE A 101 -5.52 -4.27 11.04
N ILE A 102 -5.34 -4.38 9.73
CA ILE A 102 -4.15 -3.90 9.03
C ILE A 102 -4.47 -2.59 8.32
N ILE A 103 -3.67 -1.57 8.61
CA ILE A 103 -3.71 -0.26 7.96
C ILE A 103 -2.43 -0.14 7.15
N ILE A 104 -2.53 0.20 5.88
CA ILE A 104 -1.39 0.25 4.96
C ILE A 104 -1.11 1.69 4.53
N THR A 105 0.16 2.06 4.49
CA THR A 105 0.61 3.36 3.96
C THR A 105 -0.02 3.66 2.60
N GLY A 106 -0.43 4.90 2.45
CA GLY A 106 -1.08 5.38 1.23
C GLY A 106 -2.60 5.23 1.22
N ASP A 107 -3.22 4.60 2.23
CA ASP A 107 -4.67 4.61 2.38
C ASP A 107 -5.17 6.04 2.63
N VAL A 108 -6.19 6.46 1.88
CA VAL A 108 -6.80 7.79 1.99
C VAL A 108 -8.13 7.68 2.70
N ILE A 109 -8.32 8.50 3.74
CA ILE A 109 -9.54 8.57 4.54
C ILE A 109 -10.13 9.98 4.51
N LYS A 110 -11.44 10.06 4.49
CA LYS A 110 -12.21 11.31 4.46
C LYS A 110 -12.88 11.57 5.78
N GLY A 111 -12.84 12.81 6.20
CA GLY A 111 -13.49 13.24 7.43
C GLY A 111 -12.71 14.32 8.19
N GLY A 112 -12.95 14.41 9.49
CA GLY A 112 -12.27 15.33 10.38
C GLY A 112 -12.13 16.75 9.83
N LYS A 113 -11.06 17.42 10.18
CA LYS A 113 -10.75 18.78 9.72
C LYS A 113 -10.20 18.85 8.31
N GLN A 114 -9.59 17.78 7.83
CA GLN A 114 -9.04 17.63 6.48
C GLN A 114 -8.97 16.16 6.13
N ASP A 115 -9.07 15.81 4.85
CA ASP A 115 -8.80 14.45 4.38
C ASP A 115 -7.32 14.07 4.64
N ARG A 116 -7.08 12.81 4.96
CA ARG A 116 -5.75 12.30 5.34
C ARG A 116 -5.30 11.13 4.49
N ILE A 117 -3.98 11.01 4.34
CA ILE A 117 -3.30 9.82 3.81
C ILE A 117 -2.45 9.20 4.91
N ILE A 118 -2.51 7.89 5.05
CA ILE A 118 -1.76 7.15 6.06
C ILE A 118 -0.26 7.15 5.71
N ASP A 119 0.57 7.49 6.70
CA ASP A 119 2.03 7.60 6.56
C ASP A 119 2.77 6.27 6.81
N LYS A 120 2.24 5.40 7.68
CA LYS A 120 2.91 4.17 8.11
C LYS A 120 1.97 2.98 8.16
N ASP A 121 2.51 1.82 7.79
CA ASP A 121 1.81 0.55 8.00
C ASP A 121 1.64 0.29 9.51
N VAL A 122 0.44 -0.14 9.93
CA VAL A 122 0.09 -0.39 11.33
C VAL A 122 -0.75 -1.64 11.47
N LEU A 123 -0.46 -2.47 12.48
CA LEU A 123 -1.37 -3.51 12.98
C LEU A 123 -2.05 -3.04 14.27
N LEU A 124 -3.37 -3.02 14.23
CA LEU A 124 -4.19 -2.79 15.41
C LEU A 124 -4.69 -4.14 15.94
N LYS A 125 -4.13 -4.58 17.06
CA LYS A 125 -4.60 -5.79 17.75
C LYS A 125 -6.06 -5.64 18.19
N PRO A 126 -6.78 -6.74 18.42
CA PRO A 126 -8.15 -6.69 18.93
C PRO A 126 -8.26 -5.78 20.16
N LYS A 127 -9.28 -4.91 20.18
CA LYS A 127 -9.57 -4.01 21.31
C LYS A 127 -8.33 -3.25 21.81
N SER A 128 -7.49 -2.76 20.90
CA SER A 128 -6.16 -2.22 21.21
C SER A 128 -6.17 -0.89 21.98
N GLY A 129 -7.35 -0.32 22.27
CA GLY A 129 -7.45 1.03 22.81
C GLY A 129 -6.99 2.11 21.83
N LYS A 130 -7.02 3.37 22.28
CA LYS A 130 -6.61 4.52 21.45
C LYS A 130 -5.09 4.54 21.27
N LYS A 131 -4.67 4.73 20.00
CA LYS A 131 -3.26 4.86 19.60
C LYS A 131 -3.09 6.03 18.64
N ASP A 132 -1.88 6.58 18.60
CA ASP A 132 -1.51 7.57 17.60
C ASP A 132 -1.39 6.91 16.21
N LEU A 133 -2.01 7.53 15.21
CA LEU A 133 -1.93 7.16 13.79
C LEU A 133 -1.25 8.29 13.03
N SER A 134 -0.10 8.00 12.44
CA SER A 134 0.67 8.97 11.66
C SER A 134 0.04 9.15 10.29
N VAL A 135 -0.15 10.41 9.88
CA VAL A 135 -0.83 10.80 8.64
C VAL A 135 -0.23 12.07 8.04
N TYR A 136 -0.53 12.31 6.75
CA TYR A 136 -0.40 13.62 6.11
C TYR A 136 -1.75 14.15 5.66
N CYS A 137 -1.89 15.48 5.62
CA CYS A 137 -3.07 16.13 5.06
C CYS A 137 -3.00 16.07 3.53
N VAL A 138 -4.09 15.64 2.89
CA VAL A 138 -4.24 15.66 1.42
C VAL A 138 -5.29 16.67 0.96
N GLU A 139 -5.60 17.65 1.80
CA GLU A 139 -6.55 18.73 1.58
C GLU A 139 -6.00 20.01 2.22
N SER A 140 -5.49 20.94 1.42
CA SER A 140 -4.78 22.11 1.96
C SER A 140 -5.70 23.29 2.31
N GLY A 141 -6.88 23.38 1.72
CA GLY A 141 -7.80 24.52 1.82
C GLY A 141 -8.88 24.41 2.90
N ARG A 142 -8.88 23.37 3.74
CA ARG A 142 -9.89 23.22 4.82
C ARG A 142 -9.19 22.95 6.16
N TRP A 143 -9.66 23.62 7.20
CA TRP A 143 -9.29 23.33 8.60
C TRP A 143 -10.52 23.46 9.50
N SER A 144 -11.62 22.85 9.07
CA SER A 144 -12.88 22.80 9.79
C SER A 144 -13.53 21.42 9.66
N ALA A 145 -14.35 21.05 10.62
CA ALA A 145 -15.10 19.79 10.54
C ALA A 145 -15.96 19.77 9.26
N ARG A 146 -16.10 18.60 8.64
CA ARG A 146 -17.00 18.42 7.50
C ARG A 146 -18.45 18.62 7.92
N SER A 147 -19.18 19.42 7.15
CA SER A 147 -20.61 19.68 7.36
C SER A 147 -21.53 18.76 6.55
N ASP A 148 -20.98 17.75 5.88
CA ASP A 148 -21.75 16.87 5.01
C ASP A 148 -22.82 16.11 5.80
N ALA A 149 -24.07 16.23 5.41
CA ALA A 149 -25.22 15.64 6.08
C ALA A 149 -25.15 14.10 6.26
N ALA A 150 -24.32 13.42 5.49
CA ALA A 150 -24.02 11.98 5.66
C ALA A 150 -23.24 11.65 6.94
N ILE A 151 -22.54 12.62 7.53
CA ILE A 151 -21.78 12.47 8.77
C ILE A 151 -22.66 12.77 9.99
N ALA A 152 -23.78 13.48 9.79
CA ALA A 152 -24.46 14.23 10.83
C ALA A 152 -25.34 13.42 11.80
N LYS A 153 -25.65 12.16 11.56
CA LYS A 153 -26.69 11.53 12.41
C LYS A 153 -26.19 10.73 13.60
N ASN A 154 -24.90 10.32 13.67
CA ASN A 154 -24.38 9.54 14.81
C ASN A 154 -22.85 9.58 14.99
N PHE A 155 -22.12 10.48 14.36
CA PHE A 155 -20.65 10.54 14.45
C PHE A 155 -20.19 11.89 15.02
N GLU A 156 -19.11 11.85 15.79
CA GLU A 156 -18.44 13.07 16.22
C GLU A 156 -17.95 13.86 15.00
N PRO A 157 -18.10 15.20 14.98
CA PRO A 157 -17.67 16.03 13.84
C PRO A 157 -16.20 15.90 13.47
N THR A 158 -15.40 15.32 14.34
CA THR A 158 -13.94 15.08 14.20
C THR A 158 -13.61 13.66 13.70
N ALA A 159 -14.62 12.84 13.38
CA ALA A 159 -14.42 11.45 12.97
C ALA A 159 -14.06 11.32 11.48
N PHE A 160 -13.30 10.27 11.18
CA PHE A 160 -13.02 9.79 9.82
C PHE A 160 -13.80 8.49 9.61
N THR A 161 -14.82 8.55 8.77
CA THR A 161 -15.78 7.46 8.60
C THR A 161 -15.76 6.82 7.21
N GLN A 162 -15.06 7.45 6.26
CA GLN A 162 -15.04 7.00 4.89
C GLN A 162 -13.61 6.65 4.45
N TYR A 163 -13.46 5.46 3.89
CA TYR A 163 -12.30 5.09 3.11
C TYR A 163 -12.52 5.57 1.67
N GLU A 164 -11.55 6.27 1.11
CA GLU A 164 -11.67 6.74 -0.28
C GLU A 164 -11.05 5.71 -1.23
N ASN A 165 -9.74 5.62 -1.20
CA ASN A 165 -8.94 4.69 -2.00
C ASN A 165 -7.49 4.73 -1.51
N LYS A 166 -6.58 4.20 -2.31
CA LYS A 166 -5.13 4.37 -2.10
C LYS A 166 -4.61 5.51 -2.98
N GLY A 167 -3.78 6.37 -2.42
CA GLY A 167 -3.11 7.45 -3.16
C GLY A 167 -2.36 6.92 -4.39
N SER A 168 -2.21 7.74 -5.45
CA SER A 168 -1.45 7.35 -6.64
C SER A 168 -0.02 6.93 -6.30
N MET A 169 0.66 6.21 -7.19
CA MET A 169 2.05 5.75 -6.97
C MET A 169 2.98 6.90 -6.60
N SER A 170 2.90 8.03 -7.32
CA SER A 170 3.73 9.20 -7.03
C SER A 170 3.39 9.87 -5.70
N LEU A 171 2.11 9.90 -5.30
CA LEU A 171 1.72 10.43 -3.99
C LEU A 171 2.21 9.52 -2.86
N ARG A 172 2.06 8.19 -3.00
CA ARG A 172 2.60 7.22 -2.05
C ARG A 172 4.11 7.35 -1.90
N LYS A 173 4.85 7.52 -3.00
CA LYS A 173 6.31 7.74 -2.97
C LYS A 173 6.67 8.96 -2.13
N VAL A 174 5.98 10.09 -2.31
CA VAL A 174 6.20 11.31 -1.50
C VAL A 174 5.93 11.05 -0.02
N VAL A 175 4.82 10.40 0.31
CA VAL A 175 4.43 10.08 1.69
C VAL A 175 5.46 9.15 2.36
N GLU A 176 5.86 8.08 1.69
CA GLU A 176 6.73 7.06 2.27
C GLU A 176 8.21 7.51 2.34
N LYS A 177 8.67 8.33 1.39
CA LYS A 177 10.09 8.64 1.24
C LYS A 177 10.46 10.07 1.62
N GLU A 178 9.67 11.05 1.19
CA GLU A 178 10.05 12.44 1.38
C GLU A 178 9.58 12.99 2.72
N LYS A 179 8.49 12.46 3.28
CA LYS A 179 7.96 12.76 4.62
C LYS A 179 7.81 14.26 4.91
N ASP A 180 7.40 15.01 3.90
CA ASP A 180 7.21 16.47 3.95
C ASP A 180 5.79 16.84 3.54
N GLN A 181 5.07 17.52 4.44
CA GLN A 181 3.67 17.92 4.22
C GLN A 181 3.50 18.85 3.01
N ARG A 182 4.46 19.76 2.76
CA ARG A 182 4.38 20.70 1.63
C ARG A 182 4.54 19.97 0.30
N LYS A 183 5.40 18.95 0.26
CA LYS A 183 5.58 18.11 -0.93
C LYS A 183 4.34 17.24 -1.19
N VAL A 184 3.67 16.76 -0.13
CA VAL A 184 2.38 16.07 -0.26
C VAL A 184 1.34 16.99 -0.91
N TRP A 185 1.17 18.22 -0.44
CA TRP A 185 0.25 19.18 -1.04
C TRP A 185 0.62 19.53 -2.48
N SER A 186 1.89 19.77 -2.76
CA SER A 186 2.36 20.01 -4.13
C SER A 186 2.03 18.84 -5.07
N LYS A 187 2.17 17.61 -4.59
CA LYS A 187 1.81 16.42 -5.37
C LYS A 187 0.31 16.30 -5.57
N VAL A 188 -0.51 16.64 -4.59
CA VAL A 188 -1.96 16.69 -4.72
C VAL A 188 -2.38 17.73 -5.78
N ASP A 189 -1.80 18.92 -5.74
CA ASP A 189 -2.08 19.98 -6.73
C ASP A 189 -1.69 19.55 -8.15
N GLU A 190 -0.54 18.88 -8.31
CA GLU A 190 -0.09 18.32 -9.59
C GLU A 190 -1.08 17.27 -10.14
N LEU A 191 -1.57 16.37 -9.29
CA LEU A 191 -2.51 15.33 -9.69
C LEU A 191 -3.89 15.91 -10.05
N ASN A 192 -4.40 16.87 -9.27
CA ASN A 192 -5.64 17.56 -9.55
C ASN A 192 -5.55 18.34 -10.88
N THR A 193 -4.43 19.00 -11.15
CA THR A 193 -4.17 19.69 -12.41
C THR A 193 -4.16 18.71 -13.59
N ALA A 194 -3.46 17.58 -13.46
CA ALA A 194 -3.42 16.54 -14.48
C ALA A 194 -4.83 15.96 -14.78
N ASN A 195 -5.67 15.85 -13.76
CA ASN A 195 -7.06 15.40 -13.89
C ASN A 195 -8.04 16.51 -14.28
N LYS A 196 -7.57 17.76 -14.42
CA LYS A 196 -8.41 18.93 -14.69
C LYS A 196 -9.52 19.12 -13.65
N THR A 197 -9.26 18.78 -12.40
CA THR A 197 -10.20 18.96 -11.28
C THR A 197 -9.72 20.10 -10.39
N THR A 198 -10.69 20.95 -10.00
CA THR A 198 -10.46 22.03 -9.03
C THR A 198 -11.56 21.99 -7.99
N THR A 199 -11.17 22.14 -6.72
CA THR A 199 -12.10 22.32 -5.60
C THR A 199 -11.60 23.46 -4.71
N GLY A 200 -12.53 24.16 -4.04
CA GLY A 200 -12.16 25.23 -3.11
C GLY A 200 -11.22 24.77 -1.99
N THR A 201 -11.23 23.49 -1.64
CA THR A 201 -10.40 22.93 -0.57
C THR A 201 -9.13 22.24 -1.04
N LYS A 202 -8.93 22.13 -2.36
CA LYS A 202 -7.76 21.46 -2.97
C LYS A 202 -7.49 20.07 -2.42
N THR A 203 -8.56 19.28 -2.25
CA THR A 203 -8.44 17.90 -1.75
C THR A 203 -7.96 16.95 -2.84
N TYR A 204 -7.17 15.92 -2.46
CA TYR A 204 -6.84 14.80 -3.34
C TYR A 204 -8.08 14.07 -3.83
N THR A 205 -9.11 13.96 -2.97
CA THR A 205 -10.35 13.25 -3.31
C THR A 205 -11.19 13.96 -4.38
N ALA A 206 -10.80 15.18 -4.82
CA ALA A 206 -11.42 15.86 -5.94
C ALA A 206 -11.27 15.08 -7.27
N ILE A 207 -10.20 14.30 -7.44
CA ILE A 207 -10.01 13.50 -8.67
C ILE A 207 -11.15 12.50 -8.88
N THR A 208 -11.70 11.92 -7.82
CA THR A 208 -12.80 10.94 -7.88
C THR A 208 -14.16 11.58 -8.14
N SER A 209 -14.29 12.90 -8.08
CA SER A 209 -15.51 13.62 -8.49
C SER A 209 -15.67 13.72 -10.03
N SER A 210 -14.61 13.45 -10.79
CA SER A 210 -14.62 13.48 -12.25
C SER A 210 -15.23 12.21 -12.84
N ALA A 211 -16.31 12.35 -13.65
CA ALA A 211 -16.93 11.22 -14.34
C ALA A 211 -15.97 10.55 -15.34
N ASP A 212 -15.13 11.34 -16.03
CA ASP A 212 -14.11 10.81 -16.96
C ASP A 212 -13.04 10.00 -16.23
N TYR A 213 -12.56 10.50 -15.08
CA TYR A 213 -11.66 9.77 -14.21
C TYR A 213 -12.25 8.41 -13.80
N ASN A 214 -13.47 8.41 -13.28
CA ASN A 214 -14.11 7.18 -12.78
C ASN A 214 -14.31 6.17 -13.91
N LYS A 215 -14.73 6.61 -15.10
CA LYS A 215 -14.89 5.75 -16.28
C LYS A 215 -13.57 5.10 -16.71
N LYS A 216 -12.48 5.87 -16.76
CA LYS A 216 -11.15 5.35 -17.09
C LYS A 216 -10.69 4.34 -16.03
N LEU A 217 -10.78 4.72 -14.75
CA LEU A 217 -10.41 3.86 -13.64
C LEU A 217 -11.17 2.53 -13.68
N GLU A 218 -12.48 2.56 -13.90
CA GLU A 218 -13.30 1.35 -13.99
C GLU A 218 -12.83 0.39 -15.09
N ASN A 219 -12.38 0.90 -16.24
CA ASN A 219 -11.84 0.06 -17.32
C ASN A 219 -10.57 -0.67 -16.91
N TYR A 220 -9.63 0.02 -16.21
CA TYR A 220 -8.43 -0.62 -15.66
C TYR A 220 -8.77 -1.67 -14.61
N ILE A 221 -9.69 -1.35 -13.69
CA ILE A 221 -10.14 -2.30 -12.66
C ILE A 221 -10.78 -3.54 -13.31
N ARG A 222 -11.69 -3.36 -14.25
CA ARG A 222 -12.35 -4.46 -14.96
C ARG A 222 -11.36 -5.36 -15.67
N PHE A 223 -10.30 -4.80 -16.25
CA PHE A 223 -9.27 -5.57 -16.94
C PHE A 223 -8.41 -6.41 -15.98
N PHE A 224 -7.99 -5.83 -14.85
CA PHE A 224 -6.99 -6.46 -13.97
C PHE A 224 -7.56 -7.19 -12.76
N LYS A 225 -8.72 -6.80 -12.23
CA LYS A 225 -9.25 -7.25 -10.92
C LYS A 225 -9.18 -8.78 -10.72
N ASN A 226 -9.61 -9.55 -11.70
CA ASN A 226 -9.71 -11.01 -11.57
C ASN A 226 -8.45 -11.78 -12.02
N LYS A 227 -7.44 -11.09 -12.56
CA LYS A 227 -6.25 -11.77 -13.11
C LYS A 227 -5.31 -12.31 -12.05
N PHE A 228 -5.29 -11.68 -10.88
CA PHE A 228 -4.34 -11.98 -9.83
C PHE A 228 -4.97 -12.59 -8.58
N VAL A 229 -6.26 -12.37 -8.37
CA VAL A 229 -6.94 -12.82 -7.13
C VAL A 229 -7.31 -14.31 -7.13
N ASN A 230 -7.36 -14.95 -8.30
CA ASN A 230 -7.71 -16.37 -8.43
C ASN A 230 -6.51 -17.32 -8.38
N ASP A 231 -5.29 -16.78 -8.46
CA ASP A 231 -4.07 -17.58 -8.35
C ASP A 231 -3.45 -17.40 -6.96
N SER A 232 -3.64 -18.40 -6.10
CA SER A 232 -3.17 -18.38 -4.71
C SER A 232 -1.64 -18.30 -4.53
N THR A 233 -0.89 -18.40 -5.61
CA THR A 233 0.57 -18.24 -5.60
C THR A 233 1.01 -16.80 -5.79
N VAL A 234 0.15 -15.92 -6.34
CA VAL A 234 0.47 -14.50 -6.54
C VAL A 234 0.45 -13.76 -5.20
N ILE A 235 1.55 -13.11 -4.88
CA ILE A 235 1.72 -12.33 -3.65
C ILE A 235 2.07 -10.87 -3.88
N GLY A 236 2.20 -10.45 -5.14
CA GLY A 236 2.57 -9.09 -5.47
C GLY A 236 2.66 -8.86 -6.95
N VAL A 237 2.96 -7.61 -7.32
CA VAL A 237 3.14 -7.19 -8.71
C VAL A 237 4.25 -6.16 -8.85
N VAL A 238 4.95 -6.19 -10.00
CA VAL A 238 5.78 -5.09 -10.47
C VAL A 238 4.93 -4.21 -11.39
N ILE A 239 4.99 -2.92 -11.19
CA ILE A 239 4.15 -1.94 -11.87
C ILE A 239 4.99 -1.17 -12.90
N VAL A 240 4.53 -1.16 -14.14
CA VAL A 240 5.22 -0.50 -15.27
C VAL A 240 4.27 0.42 -16.03
N SER A 241 4.77 1.60 -16.41
CA SER A 241 4.09 2.51 -17.33
C SER A 241 5.12 3.18 -18.24
N GLY A 242 4.83 3.30 -19.54
CA GLY A 242 5.80 3.82 -20.50
C GLY A 242 7.04 2.94 -20.59
N ASP A 243 8.19 3.56 -20.49
CA ASP A 243 9.53 2.96 -20.50
C ASP A 243 10.12 2.74 -19.08
N LYS A 244 9.29 2.86 -18.03
CA LYS A 244 9.75 2.87 -16.63
C LYS A 244 9.04 1.85 -15.76
N VAL A 245 9.78 1.28 -14.83
CA VAL A 245 9.20 0.63 -13.66
C VAL A 245 8.76 1.72 -12.69
N LEU A 246 7.49 1.70 -12.27
CA LEU A 246 6.98 2.63 -11.26
C LEU A 246 7.26 2.13 -9.84
N GLY A 247 7.32 0.82 -9.66
CA GLY A 247 7.55 0.21 -8.37
C GLY A 247 7.13 -1.24 -8.30
N CYS A 248 7.14 -1.77 -7.07
CA CYS A 248 6.73 -3.13 -6.74
C CYS A 248 6.04 -3.15 -5.39
N ASP A 249 4.91 -3.86 -5.28
CA ASP A 249 4.27 -4.17 -4.00
C ASP A 249 4.19 -5.70 -3.84
N MET A 250 4.74 -6.22 -2.74
CA MET A 250 4.76 -7.65 -2.40
C MET A 250 4.28 -7.85 -0.96
N PHE A 251 3.57 -8.94 -0.72
CA PHE A 251 2.99 -9.28 0.59
C PHE A 251 3.43 -10.68 1.05
N ALA A 252 3.30 -10.93 2.34
CA ALA A 252 3.69 -12.19 2.96
C ALA A 252 2.89 -13.40 2.47
N ASN A 253 1.67 -13.20 2.00
CA ASN A 253 0.85 -14.25 1.42
C ASN A 253 -0.18 -13.69 0.44
N HIS A 254 -0.79 -14.59 -0.31
CA HIS A 254 -1.83 -14.27 -1.29
C HIS A 254 -3.05 -13.60 -0.66
N GLN A 255 -3.47 -14.00 0.53
CA GLN A 255 -4.64 -13.42 1.20
C GLN A 255 -4.46 -11.93 1.45
N LEU A 256 -3.31 -11.51 2.00
CA LEU A 256 -2.99 -10.09 2.20
C LEU A 256 -2.94 -9.32 0.87
N PHE A 257 -2.30 -9.92 -0.15
CA PHE A 257 -2.23 -9.32 -1.47
C PHE A 257 -3.63 -9.12 -2.07
N SER A 258 -4.44 -10.17 -2.13
CA SER A 258 -5.77 -10.12 -2.77
C SER A 258 -6.72 -9.14 -2.07
N GLN A 259 -6.67 -9.04 -0.73
CA GLN A 259 -7.45 -8.06 0.03
C GLN A 259 -7.05 -6.61 -0.26
N GLN A 260 -5.79 -6.35 -0.62
CA GLN A 260 -5.28 -5.02 -0.92
C GLN A 260 -5.31 -4.68 -2.41
N PHE A 261 -5.44 -5.70 -3.28
CA PHE A 261 -5.15 -5.55 -4.70
C PHE A 261 -6.06 -4.53 -5.41
N GLU A 262 -7.36 -4.54 -5.14
CA GLU A 262 -8.28 -3.57 -5.76
C GLU A 262 -7.91 -2.13 -5.40
N SER A 263 -7.62 -1.86 -4.13
CA SER A 263 -7.17 -0.55 -3.66
C SER A 263 -5.80 -0.15 -4.25
N LEU A 264 -4.87 -1.10 -4.35
CA LEU A 264 -3.59 -0.89 -5.01
C LEU A 264 -3.75 -0.62 -6.51
N LEU A 265 -4.69 -1.30 -7.15
CA LEU A 265 -4.97 -1.10 -8.58
C LEU A 265 -5.50 0.31 -8.86
N HIS A 266 -6.30 0.92 -7.96
CA HIS A 266 -6.63 2.33 -8.02
C HIS A 266 -5.36 3.22 -8.06
N SER A 267 -4.39 2.93 -7.18
CA SER A 267 -3.12 3.65 -7.13
C SER A 267 -2.33 3.55 -8.44
N TYR A 268 -2.23 2.34 -9.01
CA TYR A 268 -1.48 2.06 -10.23
C TYR A 268 -2.16 2.67 -11.46
N ALA A 269 -3.47 2.46 -11.59
CA ALA A 269 -4.25 2.99 -12.70
C ALA A 269 -4.24 4.51 -12.71
N THR A 270 -4.46 5.16 -11.56
CA THR A 270 -4.40 6.62 -11.42
C THR A 270 -3.08 7.18 -11.96
N GLU A 271 -1.95 6.60 -11.57
CA GLU A 271 -0.65 7.04 -12.09
C GLU A 271 -0.54 6.80 -13.60
N ALA A 272 -0.94 5.62 -14.07
CA ALA A 272 -0.81 5.21 -15.46
C ALA A 272 -1.64 6.09 -16.42
N PHE A 273 -2.88 6.44 -16.09
CA PHE A 273 -3.70 7.23 -17.01
C PHE A 273 -3.55 8.75 -16.83
N LEU A 274 -3.13 9.25 -15.66
CA LEU A 274 -2.88 10.69 -15.49
C LEU A 274 -1.52 11.12 -16.04
N LYS A 275 -0.50 10.27 -15.91
CA LYS A 275 0.89 10.62 -16.20
C LYS A 275 1.63 9.62 -17.07
N GLY A 276 1.06 8.43 -17.23
CA GLY A 276 1.69 7.33 -17.96
C GLY A 276 1.68 7.52 -19.47
N LYS A 277 2.44 6.63 -20.12
CA LYS A 277 2.52 6.50 -21.58
C LYS A 277 2.31 5.04 -21.95
N PRO A 278 1.94 4.72 -23.21
CA PRO A 278 1.91 3.34 -23.69
C PRO A 278 3.19 2.58 -23.34
N VAL A 279 3.02 1.37 -22.83
CA VAL A 279 4.14 0.61 -22.27
C VAL A 279 5.11 0.18 -23.37
N ASN A 280 6.34 0.68 -23.26
CA ASN A 280 7.46 0.35 -24.14
C ASN A 280 8.74 0.15 -23.31
N ILE A 281 8.79 -0.93 -22.55
CA ILE A 281 9.92 -1.25 -21.67
C ILE A 281 10.56 -2.57 -22.07
N ALA A 282 11.88 -2.62 -22.07
CA ALA A 282 12.60 -3.87 -22.28
C ALA A 282 12.46 -4.79 -21.05
N ALA A 283 12.25 -6.09 -21.28
CA ALA A 283 12.17 -7.10 -20.21
C ALA A 283 13.41 -7.09 -19.30
N LYS A 284 14.59 -6.81 -19.87
CA LYS A 284 15.85 -6.66 -19.13
C LYS A 284 15.76 -5.58 -18.05
N THR A 285 15.14 -4.43 -18.33
CA THR A 285 14.99 -3.32 -17.36
C THR A 285 14.17 -3.76 -16.16
N VAL A 286 13.07 -4.50 -16.38
CA VAL A 286 12.25 -5.05 -15.30
C VAL A 286 13.02 -6.09 -14.49
N LYS A 287 13.79 -6.96 -15.17
CA LYS A 287 14.64 -7.96 -14.51
C LYS A 287 15.73 -7.31 -13.67
N ASP A 288 16.41 -6.29 -14.19
CA ASP A 288 17.43 -5.56 -13.44
C ASP A 288 16.85 -4.83 -12.21
N TYR A 289 15.63 -4.30 -12.32
CA TYR A 289 14.91 -3.74 -11.16
C TYR A 289 14.62 -4.82 -10.12
N MET A 290 14.09 -5.97 -10.51
CA MET A 290 13.77 -7.04 -9.56
C MET A 290 15.02 -7.70 -8.97
N ASN A 291 16.14 -7.73 -9.68
CA ASN A 291 17.41 -8.22 -9.13
C ASN A 291 17.85 -7.41 -7.91
N ARG A 292 17.62 -6.09 -7.89
CA ARG A 292 17.90 -5.24 -6.71
C ARG A 292 17.04 -5.62 -5.48
N LEU A 293 15.94 -6.33 -5.71
CA LEU A 293 15.00 -6.70 -4.65
C LEU A 293 15.10 -8.19 -4.26
N LEU A 294 15.44 -9.07 -5.20
CA LEU A 294 15.26 -10.51 -4.99
C LEU A 294 16.56 -11.34 -5.05
N VAL A 295 17.70 -10.77 -5.44
CA VAL A 295 18.95 -11.53 -5.51
C VAL A 295 19.40 -11.96 -4.11
N ASP A 296 19.44 -11.04 -3.17
CA ASP A 296 19.80 -11.31 -1.79
C ASP A 296 19.19 -10.26 -0.82
N GLU A 297 19.17 -10.60 0.46
CA GLU A 297 18.54 -9.76 1.47
C GLU A 297 19.30 -8.46 1.74
N LYS A 298 20.62 -8.47 1.66
CA LYS A 298 21.46 -7.27 1.88
C LYS A 298 21.18 -6.22 0.83
N THR A 299 21.17 -6.62 -0.43
CA THR A 299 20.82 -5.74 -1.57
C THR A 299 19.38 -5.24 -1.46
N GLN A 300 18.44 -6.13 -1.07
CA GLN A 300 17.06 -5.73 -0.80
C GLN A 300 16.97 -4.66 0.29
N GLN A 301 17.63 -4.84 1.43
CA GLN A 301 17.60 -3.89 2.55
C GLN A 301 18.08 -2.49 2.12
N VAL A 302 19.16 -2.42 1.35
CA VAL A 302 19.66 -1.15 0.79
C VAL A 302 18.61 -0.50 -0.10
N THR A 303 18.07 -1.25 -1.07
CA THR A 303 17.07 -0.74 -2.02
C THR A 303 15.79 -0.28 -1.31
N VAL A 304 15.30 -1.06 -0.34
CA VAL A 304 14.09 -0.70 0.44
C VAL A 304 14.36 0.54 1.30
N LYS A 305 15.53 0.64 1.93
CA LYS A 305 15.89 1.84 2.72
C LYS A 305 15.90 3.10 1.86
N GLU A 306 16.40 3.02 0.63
CA GLU A 306 16.50 4.16 -0.26
C GLU A 306 15.18 4.50 -0.96
N LYS A 307 14.48 3.49 -1.46
CA LYS A 307 13.37 3.65 -2.42
C LYS A 307 12.01 3.10 -1.96
N GLY A 308 11.90 2.57 -0.75
CA GLY A 308 10.69 1.90 -0.34
C GLY A 308 10.50 1.79 1.16
N ASN A 309 9.65 0.84 1.54
CA ASN A 309 9.36 0.49 2.91
C ASN A 309 9.16 -1.02 3.04
N ALA A 310 9.58 -1.60 4.18
CA ALA A 310 9.24 -2.95 4.58
C ALA A 310 8.51 -2.91 5.92
N PHE A 311 7.34 -3.51 5.95
CA PHE A 311 6.55 -3.65 7.17
C PHE A 311 6.76 -5.02 7.80
N THR A 312 7.19 -5.04 9.05
CA THR A 312 7.50 -6.26 9.80
C THR A 312 6.70 -6.30 11.10
N ASP A 313 6.11 -7.44 11.40
CA ASP A 313 5.49 -7.74 12.69
C ASP A 313 5.98 -9.09 13.21
N ASN A 314 6.35 -9.16 14.50
CA ASN A 314 6.87 -10.38 15.14
C ASN A 314 7.98 -11.06 14.29
N ASN A 315 8.93 -10.31 13.81
CA ASN A 315 10.02 -10.73 12.94
C ASN A 315 9.59 -11.31 11.57
N LYS A 316 8.31 -11.18 11.18
CA LYS A 316 7.82 -11.57 9.87
C LYS A 316 7.59 -10.34 9.02
N LYS A 317 8.23 -10.29 7.86
CA LYS A 317 8.07 -9.20 6.89
C LYS A 317 6.72 -9.39 6.16
N LEU A 318 5.75 -8.56 6.49
CA LEU A 318 4.37 -8.68 5.98
C LEU A 318 4.17 -8.01 4.62
N ARG A 319 4.95 -6.95 4.34
CA ARG A 319 4.88 -6.20 3.09
C ARG A 319 6.24 -5.63 2.73
N VAL A 320 6.52 -5.60 1.44
CA VAL A 320 7.60 -4.81 0.84
C VAL A 320 7.00 -3.96 -0.27
N SER A 321 7.22 -2.66 -0.23
CA SER A 321 6.83 -1.70 -1.26
C SER A 321 8.03 -0.88 -1.67
N VAL A 322 8.32 -0.80 -2.96
CA VAL A 322 9.47 -0.05 -3.49
C VAL A 322 9.04 0.75 -4.70
N PHE A 323 9.49 2.00 -4.78
CA PHE A 323 9.27 2.93 -5.89
C PHE A 323 10.57 3.10 -6.69
N ASP A 324 10.46 3.37 -8.00
CA ASP A 324 11.67 3.67 -8.81
C ASP A 324 11.80 5.16 -9.11
#